data_37df1df74c8d0d111af0ddc3709eb8e8
#
_entry.id   37df1df74c8d0d111af0ddc3709eb8e8
#
_cell.length_a   1.000
_cell.length_b   1.000
_cell.length_c   1.000
_cell.angle_alpha   90.00
_cell.angle_beta   90.00
_cell.angle_gamma   90.00
#
_symmetry.space_group_name_H-M   'P 1'
#
loop_
_entity.id
_entity.type
_entity.pdbx_description
1 polymer ?
#
loop_
_entity_poly.entity_id
_entity_poly.type
_entity_poly.pdbx_seq_one_letter_code
_entity_poly.pdbx_strand_id
1 'polypeptide(L)'
;MQAPLKPTLITDMVEFDTDDPAIWINPEDKSKSLIIGTDKNEQGGLYVFDLDGKEIKDKTVKGLKRPNNVDIEYGLLLNGKPTDIAVATERMTHKLRIYSLPDMKPLDNGGIPVFEGEDQPEYRDVMGISLYKDPEGKIYAIVGRKTGPLEGAYLWQYELGDDGTGNVSAKLVRKFGRFSGKKEIESIAVDDKLGYIYYSDETVGVRKYYADPSKGNKELALFGQGQFKGDNEGISIYETGDSTGYILVSNQQANTFMVYPREGAKNNPHQHDLIAEIPVSTIESDGSEVTNVNLGKQFPKGLFVAMSNGKVFQYYDWRMIEQYLP
;
A
#
# COMPACT_ATOMS: atom_id res chain seq x y z
N MET A 1 21.20 -16.06 -15.10
CA MET A 1 20.08 -15.47 -14.30
C MET A 1 19.71 -16.50 -13.24
N GLN A 2 19.50 -16.06 -12.02
CA GLN A 2 18.99 -16.90 -10.93
C GLN A 2 17.54 -17.33 -11.24
N ALA A 3 17.14 -18.54 -10.83
CA ALA A 3 15.76 -18.99 -11.01
C ALA A 3 14.81 -18.15 -10.13
N PRO A 4 13.61 -17.80 -10.61
CA PRO A 4 12.64 -17.06 -9.82
C PRO A 4 12.27 -17.79 -8.51
N LEU A 5 12.14 -17.03 -7.42
CA LEU A 5 11.64 -17.53 -6.16
C LEU A 5 10.22 -18.06 -6.36
N LYS A 6 9.98 -19.28 -5.92
CA LYS A 6 8.62 -19.84 -5.88
C LYS A 6 7.95 -19.42 -4.59
N PRO A 7 6.66 -19.06 -4.63
CA PRO A 7 5.94 -18.68 -3.40
C PRO A 7 5.84 -19.87 -2.44
N THR A 8 5.74 -19.56 -1.16
CA THR A 8 5.42 -20.52 -0.10
C THR A 8 4.02 -21.09 -0.32
N LEU A 9 3.10 -20.21 -0.71
CA LEU A 9 1.74 -20.57 -1.12
C LEU A 9 1.12 -19.51 -2.05
N ILE A 10 0.02 -19.86 -2.67
CA ILE A 10 -0.79 -19.01 -3.53
C ILE A 10 -2.20 -18.97 -2.97
N THR A 11 -2.84 -17.79 -2.93
CA THR A 11 -4.20 -17.63 -2.39
C THR A 11 -5.27 -18.33 -3.24
N ASP A 12 -6.44 -18.51 -2.66
CA ASP A 12 -7.65 -18.73 -3.44
C ASP A 12 -7.82 -17.56 -4.44
N MET A 13 -8.50 -17.82 -5.56
CA MET A 13 -8.69 -16.81 -6.59
C MET A 13 -9.79 -15.83 -6.21
N VAL A 14 -9.58 -14.55 -6.52
CA VAL A 14 -10.66 -13.56 -6.57
C VAL A 14 -11.52 -13.78 -7.83
N GLU A 15 -12.65 -13.09 -7.91
CA GLU A 15 -13.59 -13.31 -9.00
C GLU A 15 -13.09 -12.73 -10.34
N PHE A 16 -12.47 -11.55 -10.31
CA PHE A 16 -12.13 -10.81 -11.55
C PHE A 16 -10.64 -10.56 -11.72
N ASP A 17 -10.02 -9.71 -10.90
CA ASP A 17 -8.64 -9.25 -11.11
C ASP A 17 -8.00 -8.75 -9.82
N THR A 18 -6.91 -9.38 -9.39
CA THR A 18 -6.15 -8.91 -8.22
C THR A 18 -5.34 -7.67 -8.52
N ASP A 19 -5.17 -6.80 -7.51
CA ASP A 19 -4.40 -5.58 -7.65
C ASP A 19 -3.45 -5.34 -6.47
N ASP A 20 -3.97 -5.03 -5.28
CA ASP A 20 -3.17 -4.58 -4.15
C ASP A 20 -3.53 -5.33 -2.87
N PRO A 21 -2.54 -5.85 -2.12
CA PRO A 21 -2.74 -6.48 -0.83
C PRO A 21 -2.33 -5.57 0.33
N ALA A 22 -2.98 -5.75 1.47
CA ALA A 22 -2.55 -5.22 2.76
C ALA A 22 -2.56 -6.32 3.83
N ILE A 23 -1.70 -6.20 4.84
CA ILE A 23 -1.56 -7.19 5.92
C ILE A 23 -2.05 -6.57 7.23
N TRP A 24 -3.06 -7.18 7.84
CA TRP A 24 -3.48 -6.84 9.20
C TRP A 24 -2.88 -7.85 10.19
N ILE A 25 -2.13 -7.35 11.17
CA ILE A 25 -1.55 -8.14 12.24
C ILE A 25 -2.54 -8.22 13.38
N ASN A 26 -3.02 -9.42 13.68
CA ASN A 26 -3.89 -9.62 14.82
C ASN A 26 -3.12 -9.37 16.12
N PRO A 27 -3.54 -8.41 16.95
CA PRO A 27 -2.80 -8.06 18.17
C PRO A 27 -2.87 -9.14 19.24
N GLU A 28 -3.93 -9.95 19.26
CA GLU A 28 -4.15 -10.99 20.27
C GLU A 28 -3.51 -12.33 19.87
N ASP A 29 -3.60 -12.69 18.59
CA ASP A 29 -3.09 -13.95 18.05
C ASP A 29 -2.53 -13.74 16.64
N LYS A 30 -1.21 -13.63 16.54
CA LYS A 30 -0.50 -13.38 15.27
C LYS A 30 -0.83 -14.42 14.19
N SER A 31 -1.16 -15.66 14.58
CA SER A 31 -1.52 -16.71 13.63
C SER A 31 -2.89 -16.49 12.96
N LYS A 32 -3.68 -15.56 13.48
CA LYS A 32 -4.98 -15.13 12.94
C LYS A 32 -4.92 -13.78 12.23
N SER A 33 -3.72 -13.36 11.84
CA SER A 33 -3.54 -12.20 10.99
C SER A 33 -4.19 -12.41 9.62
N LEU A 34 -4.56 -11.32 8.96
CA LEU A 34 -5.35 -11.35 7.72
C LEU A 34 -4.62 -10.62 6.60
N ILE A 35 -4.87 -11.06 5.39
CA ILE A 35 -4.52 -10.34 4.18
C ILE A 35 -5.81 -9.85 3.53
N ILE A 36 -5.87 -8.54 3.25
CA ILE A 36 -6.96 -7.92 2.52
C ILE A 36 -6.46 -7.59 1.13
N GLY A 37 -7.09 -8.15 0.11
CA GLY A 37 -6.72 -7.95 -1.29
C GLY A 37 -7.83 -7.31 -2.09
N THR A 38 -7.49 -6.38 -2.97
CA THR A 38 -8.46 -5.79 -3.90
C THR A 38 -8.72 -6.70 -5.09
N ASP A 39 -9.99 -6.75 -5.50
CA ASP A 39 -10.45 -7.29 -6.77
C ASP A 39 -10.87 -6.10 -7.65
N LYS A 40 -9.98 -5.70 -8.56
CA LYS A 40 -10.07 -4.48 -9.38
C LYS A 40 -11.05 -4.65 -10.54
N ASN A 41 -12.32 -4.56 -10.25
CA ASN A 41 -13.40 -4.66 -11.25
C ASN A 41 -14.58 -3.75 -10.89
N GLU A 42 -15.42 -3.42 -11.90
CA GLU A 42 -16.64 -2.64 -11.69
C GLU A 42 -17.65 -3.30 -10.74
N GLN A 43 -17.51 -4.60 -10.53
CA GLN A 43 -18.25 -5.40 -9.56
C GLN A 43 -17.31 -6.10 -8.58
N GLY A 44 -16.16 -5.48 -8.33
CA GLY A 44 -15.10 -6.04 -7.51
C GLY A 44 -15.38 -6.02 -6.01
N GLY A 45 -14.32 -6.12 -5.24
CA GLY A 45 -14.46 -6.22 -3.79
C GLY A 45 -13.13 -6.16 -3.04
N LEU A 46 -13.24 -6.35 -1.73
CA LEU A 46 -12.13 -6.59 -0.82
C LEU A 46 -12.21 -8.02 -0.34
N TYR A 47 -11.31 -8.84 -0.80
CA TYR A 47 -11.20 -10.25 -0.39
C TYR A 47 -10.34 -10.34 0.86
N VAL A 48 -10.76 -11.18 1.77
CA VAL A 48 -10.02 -11.43 3.03
C VAL A 48 -9.50 -12.85 3.02
N PHE A 49 -8.19 -13.00 3.22
CA PHE A 49 -7.52 -14.30 3.27
C PHE A 49 -6.86 -14.52 4.63
N ASP A 50 -6.79 -15.77 5.06
CA ASP A 50 -5.97 -16.19 6.18
C ASP A 50 -4.49 -16.40 5.77
N LEU A 51 -3.66 -16.82 6.71
CA LEU A 51 -2.23 -17.08 6.47
C LEU A 51 -1.97 -18.35 5.64
N ASP A 52 -2.98 -19.19 5.42
CA ASP A 52 -2.92 -20.32 4.50
C ASP A 52 -3.43 -19.95 3.10
N GLY A 53 -3.72 -18.67 2.87
CA GLY A 53 -4.21 -18.14 1.59
C GLY A 53 -5.67 -18.51 1.29
N LYS A 54 -6.43 -18.95 2.29
CA LYS A 54 -7.84 -19.30 2.14
C LYS A 54 -8.74 -18.10 2.32
N GLU A 55 -9.70 -17.94 1.41
CA GLU A 55 -10.71 -16.89 1.52
C GLU A 55 -11.59 -17.08 2.76
N ILE A 56 -11.76 -16.01 3.55
CA ILE A 56 -12.72 -15.93 4.64
C ILE A 56 -13.97 -15.22 4.11
N LYS A 57 -14.89 -15.99 3.55
CA LYS A 57 -16.05 -15.50 2.80
C LYS A 57 -16.94 -14.54 3.58
N ASP A 58 -17.13 -14.79 4.86
CA ASP A 58 -17.96 -13.93 5.75
C ASP A 58 -17.35 -12.54 5.97
N LYS A 59 -16.07 -12.36 5.68
CA LYS A 59 -15.36 -11.08 5.79
C LYS A 59 -15.14 -10.41 4.44
N THR A 60 -15.27 -11.14 3.34
CA THR A 60 -15.12 -10.59 1.99
C THR A 60 -16.26 -9.63 1.67
N VAL A 61 -15.89 -8.42 1.24
CA VAL A 61 -16.84 -7.37 0.83
C VAL A 61 -16.92 -7.35 -0.69
N LYS A 62 -18.10 -7.56 -1.24
CA LYS A 62 -18.35 -7.56 -2.69
C LYS A 62 -19.19 -6.36 -3.14
N GLY A 63 -19.20 -6.11 -4.45
CA GLY A 63 -20.02 -5.08 -5.08
C GLY A 63 -19.43 -3.68 -5.03
N LEU A 64 -18.14 -3.56 -4.73
CA LEU A 64 -17.42 -2.29 -4.84
C LEU A 64 -17.18 -1.93 -6.31
N LYS A 65 -17.19 -0.64 -6.58
CA LYS A 65 -17.10 -0.07 -7.93
C LYS A 65 -15.65 0.24 -8.30
N ARG A 66 -14.91 -0.78 -8.73
CA ARG A 66 -13.50 -0.73 -9.09
C ARG A 66 -12.63 -0.28 -7.90
N PRO A 67 -12.51 -1.09 -6.84
CA PRO A 67 -11.50 -0.86 -5.81
C PRO A 67 -10.10 -1.03 -6.43
N ASN A 68 -9.19 -0.09 -6.16
CA ASN A 68 -7.83 -0.16 -6.66
C ASN A 68 -6.87 -0.65 -5.57
N ASN A 69 -6.55 0.21 -4.64
CA ASN A 69 -5.57 -0.07 -3.60
C ASN A 69 -6.22 -0.12 -2.22
N VAL A 70 -5.56 -0.77 -1.28
CA VAL A 70 -6.00 -0.89 0.10
C VAL A 70 -4.81 -0.76 1.03
N ASP A 71 -4.99 -0.07 2.16
CA ASP A 71 -4.02 -0.02 3.23
C ASP A 71 -4.69 -0.13 4.60
N ILE A 72 -3.93 -0.44 5.63
CA ILE A 72 -4.40 -0.74 6.98
C ILE A 72 -3.70 0.16 7.98
N GLU A 73 -4.47 0.64 8.97
CA GLU A 73 -3.92 1.36 10.10
C GLU A 73 -4.62 0.96 11.41
N TYR A 74 -3.93 1.17 12.52
CA TYR A 74 -4.31 0.64 13.83
C TYR A 74 -4.76 1.74 14.79
N GLY A 75 -5.87 1.49 15.47
CA GLY A 75 -6.27 2.25 16.64
C GLY A 75 -6.86 3.63 16.37
N LEU A 76 -7.54 3.82 15.23
CA LEU A 76 -8.35 5.03 15.03
C LEU A 76 -9.42 5.12 16.11
N LEU A 77 -9.49 6.25 16.82
CA LEU A 77 -10.49 6.44 17.87
C LEU A 77 -11.85 6.78 17.27
N LEU A 78 -12.82 5.86 17.43
CA LEU A 78 -14.21 6.03 17.04
C LEU A 78 -15.10 5.81 18.28
N ASN A 79 -15.89 6.80 18.66
CA ASN A 79 -16.63 6.80 19.94
C ASN A 79 -15.73 6.47 21.14
N GLY A 80 -14.49 6.98 21.13
CA GLY A 80 -13.50 6.74 22.16
C GLY A 80 -12.91 5.32 22.20
N LYS A 81 -13.21 4.47 21.20
CA LYS A 81 -12.70 3.11 21.11
C LYS A 81 -11.65 3.00 20.00
N PRO A 82 -10.45 2.46 20.29
CA PRO A 82 -9.45 2.14 19.26
C PRO A 82 -10.02 1.12 18.27
N THR A 83 -9.96 1.44 16.98
CA THR A 83 -10.49 0.62 15.90
C THR A 83 -9.44 0.51 14.80
N ASP A 84 -9.06 -0.71 14.44
CA ASP A 84 -8.20 -0.95 13.29
C ASP A 84 -9.05 -0.84 12.02
N ILE A 85 -8.50 -0.22 10.99
CA ILE A 85 -9.23 0.10 9.77
C ILE A 85 -8.50 -0.40 8.52
N ALA A 86 -9.27 -0.85 7.55
CA ALA A 86 -8.85 -1.02 6.16
C ALA A 86 -9.47 0.10 5.33
N VAL A 87 -8.64 0.82 4.59
CA VAL A 87 -9.07 1.92 3.71
C VAL A 87 -8.73 1.55 2.27
N ALA A 88 -9.73 1.54 1.41
CA ALA A 88 -9.57 1.27 -0.02
C ALA A 88 -10.05 2.47 -0.85
N THR A 89 -9.45 2.64 -2.01
CA THR A 89 -9.93 3.58 -3.02
C THR A 89 -10.96 2.91 -3.92
N GLU A 90 -12.09 3.58 -4.15
CA GLU A 90 -13.14 3.12 -5.07
C GLU A 90 -13.22 4.09 -6.25
N ARG A 91 -12.64 3.68 -7.39
CA ARG A 91 -12.38 4.58 -8.53
C ARG A 91 -13.64 5.16 -9.14
N MET A 92 -14.64 4.32 -9.44
CA MET A 92 -15.83 4.75 -10.17
C MET A 92 -16.76 5.64 -9.37
N THR A 93 -16.60 5.69 -8.05
CA THR A 93 -17.38 6.58 -7.16
C THR A 93 -16.58 7.76 -6.63
N HIS A 94 -15.26 7.81 -6.92
CA HIS A 94 -14.33 8.83 -6.44
C HIS A 94 -14.31 8.94 -4.90
N LYS A 95 -14.31 7.78 -4.23
CA LYS A 95 -14.46 7.68 -2.78
C LYS A 95 -13.38 6.82 -2.14
N LEU A 96 -13.17 7.05 -0.85
CA LEU A 96 -12.57 6.07 0.05
C LEU A 96 -13.66 5.18 0.64
N ARG A 97 -13.36 3.89 0.74
CA ARG A 97 -14.19 2.91 1.44
C ARG A 97 -13.43 2.43 2.67
N ILE A 98 -14.07 2.50 3.82
CA ILE A 98 -13.43 2.22 5.11
C ILE A 98 -14.19 1.15 5.87
N TYR A 99 -13.45 0.15 6.35
CA TYR A 99 -14.00 -1.01 7.05
C TYR A 99 -13.23 -1.26 8.36
N SER A 100 -13.94 -1.71 9.39
CA SER A 100 -13.30 -2.15 10.64
C SER A 100 -12.58 -3.48 10.47
N LEU A 101 -11.51 -3.69 11.23
CA LEU A 101 -10.81 -4.96 11.33
C LEU A 101 -10.92 -5.53 12.74
N PRO A 102 -11.10 -6.85 12.87
CA PRO A 102 -11.15 -7.89 11.81
C PRO A 102 -12.53 -8.11 11.17
N ASP A 103 -13.56 -7.36 11.54
CA ASP A 103 -14.95 -7.68 11.21
C ASP A 103 -15.40 -7.24 9.82
N MET A 104 -14.62 -6.36 9.15
CA MET A 104 -14.95 -5.79 7.85
C MET A 104 -16.34 -5.12 7.80
N LYS A 105 -16.71 -4.45 8.88
CA LYS A 105 -17.94 -3.63 8.92
C LYS A 105 -17.69 -2.26 8.33
N PRO A 106 -18.60 -1.72 7.48
CA PRO A 106 -18.41 -0.40 6.90
C PRO A 106 -18.46 0.69 7.97
N LEU A 107 -17.54 1.65 7.89
CA LEU A 107 -17.39 2.78 8.82
C LEU A 107 -17.45 4.14 8.10
N ASP A 108 -17.94 4.18 6.86
CA ASP A 108 -17.76 5.30 5.94
C ASP A 108 -19.09 5.93 5.44
N ASN A 109 -20.24 5.53 6.01
CA ASN A 109 -21.56 6.00 5.56
C ASN A 109 -21.78 5.86 4.04
N GLY A 110 -21.25 4.79 3.43
CA GLY A 110 -21.33 4.55 1.99
C GLY A 110 -20.19 5.16 1.16
N GLY A 111 -19.15 5.59 1.82
CA GLY A 111 -17.92 6.10 1.22
C GLY A 111 -17.69 7.60 1.42
N ILE A 112 -16.42 7.97 1.55
CA ILE A 112 -15.98 9.35 1.75
C ILE A 112 -15.48 9.92 0.44
N PRO A 113 -16.11 10.98 -0.11
CA PRO A 113 -15.65 11.63 -1.33
C PRO A 113 -14.25 12.23 -1.16
N VAL A 114 -13.43 12.11 -2.20
CA VAL A 114 -12.10 12.71 -2.27
C VAL A 114 -11.91 13.44 -3.59
N PHE A 115 -10.87 14.30 -3.67
CA PHE A 115 -10.61 15.17 -4.81
C PHE A 115 -11.81 16.06 -5.20
N GLU A 116 -12.61 16.46 -4.20
CA GLU A 116 -13.74 17.35 -4.42
C GLU A 116 -13.29 18.73 -4.91
N GLY A 117 -14.01 19.29 -5.88
CA GLY A 117 -13.69 20.58 -6.47
C GLY A 117 -12.68 20.54 -7.62
N GLU A 118 -12.18 19.36 -8.00
CA GLU A 118 -11.41 19.23 -9.23
C GLU A 118 -12.32 19.38 -10.45
N ASP A 119 -11.88 20.23 -11.39
CA ASP A 119 -12.71 20.63 -12.55
C ASP A 119 -12.75 19.56 -13.65
N GLN A 120 -11.71 18.72 -13.73
CA GLN A 120 -11.61 17.66 -14.72
C GLN A 120 -12.06 16.34 -14.09
N PRO A 121 -13.03 15.63 -14.69
CA PRO A 121 -13.56 14.37 -14.11
C PRO A 121 -12.48 13.33 -13.86
N GLU A 122 -11.52 13.16 -14.79
CA GLU A 122 -10.42 12.20 -14.67
C GLU A 122 -9.45 12.55 -13.52
N TYR A 123 -9.43 13.78 -13.04
CA TYR A 123 -8.64 14.18 -11.86
C TYR A 123 -9.22 13.65 -10.55
N ARG A 124 -10.40 13.06 -10.60
CA ARG A 124 -11.05 12.40 -9.47
C ARG A 124 -10.97 10.87 -9.51
N ASP A 125 -10.38 10.30 -10.55
CA ASP A 125 -10.19 8.85 -10.66
C ASP A 125 -9.14 8.37 -9.66
N VAL A 126 -9.60 7.95 -8.49
CA VAL A 126 -8.71 7.51 -7.40
C VAL A 126 -7.95 6.24 -7.77
N MET A 127 -6.71 6.15 -7.32
CA MET A 127 -5.80 5.02 -7.53
C MET A 127 -5.22 4.55 -6.20
N GLY A 128 -4.01 4.99 -5.87
CA GLY A 128 -3.29 4.58 -4.69
C GLY A 128 -3.85 5.14 -3.39
N ILE A 129 -3.59 4.42 -2.33
CA ILE A 129 -3.84 4.81 -0.94
C ILE A 129 -2.70 4.31 -0.07
N SER A 130 -2.26 5.13 0.87
CA SER A 130 -1.49 4.67 2.01
C SER A 130 -1.85 5.48 3.24
N LEU A 131 -1.77 4.86 4.40
CA LEU A 131 -2.11 5.48 5.67
C LEU A 131 -0.82 5.87 6.40
N TYR A 132 -0.89 6.95 7.14
CA TYR A 132 0.18 7.45 7.99
C TYR A 132 -0.34 7.66 9.39
N LYS A 133 0.33 7.08 10.37
CA LYS A 133 0.08 7.37 11.78
C LYS A 133 1.25 8.15 12.35
N ASP A 134 0.98 9.37 12.79
CA ASP A 134 2.01 10.21 13.37
C ASP A 134 2.37 9.78 14.80
N PRO A 135 3.47 10.30 15.38
CA PRO A 135 3.87 9.98 16.74
C PRO A 135 2.83 10.37 17.81
N GLU A 136 1.90 11.26 17.50
CA GLU A 136 0.83 11.71 18.39
C GLU A 136 -0.43 10.82 18.28
N GLY A 137 -0.43 9.86 17.35
CA GLY A 137 -1.51 8.92 17.12
C GLY A 137 -2.58 9.40 16.14
N LYS A 138 -2.38 10.53 15.48
CA LYS A 138 -3.26 10.98 14.40
C LYS A 138 -3.04 10.12 13.15
N ILE A 139 -4.12 9.79 12.49
CA ILE A 139 -4.10 8.97 11.28
C ILE A 139 -4.48 9.81 10.07
N TYR A 140 -3.70 9.67 9.02
CA TYR A 140 -3.89 10.36 7.74
C TYR A 140 -4.00 9.36 6.60
N ALA A 141 -4.84 9.67 5.62
CA ALA A 141 -4.92 8.97 4.35
C ALA A 141 -4.23 9.81 3.26
N ILE A 142 -3.25 9.23 2.60
CA ILE A 142 -2.58 9.81 1.42
C ILE A 142 -3.20 9.14 0.20
N VAL A 143 -3.88 9.95 -0.63
CA VAL A 143 -4.69 9.46 -1.75
C VAL A 143 -4.07 9.90 -3.07
N GLY A 144 -3.86 8.93 -3.95
CA GLY A 144 -3.44 9.13 -5.33
C GLY A 144 -4.60 9.06 -6.32
N ARG A 145 -4.30 9.40 -7.56
CA ARG A 145 -5.25 9.43 -8.66
C ARG A 145 -4.57 9.01 -9.97
N LYS A 146 -5.36 8.71 -10.97
CA LYS A 146 -4.85 8.22 -12.26
C LYS A 146 -4.09 9.30 -13.03
N THR A 147 -4.58 10.52 -13.02
CA THR A 147 -3.94 11.69 -13.64
C THR A 147 -4.25 12.95 -12.84
N GLY A 148 -3.44 13.97 -13.00
CA GLY A 148 -3.61 15.21 -12.22
C GLY A 148 -2.56 16.26 -12.57
N PRO A 149 -2.49 17.33 -11.77
CA PRO A 149 -1.51 18.40 -11.98
C PRO A 149 -0.08 17.85 -11.82
N LEU A 150 0.83 18.36 -12.65
CA LEU A 150 2.23 17.92 -12.66
C LEU A 150 3.01 18.39 -11.43
N GLU A 151 2.62 19.49 -10.83
CA GLU A 151 3.34 20.13 -9.73
C GLU A 151 2.43 20.41 -8.52
N GLY A 152 2.89 19.97 -7.36
CA GLY A 152 2.45 20.45 -6.04
C GLY A 152 1.08 20.00 -5.55
N ALA A 153 0.30 19.23 -6.31
CA ALA A 153 -1.07 18.88 -5.90
C ALA A 153 -1.57 17.53 -6.44
N TYR A 154 -0.67 16.64 -6.85
CA TYR A 154 -1.08 15.35 -7.39
C TYR A 154 -1.66 14.43 -6.33
N LEU A 155 -1.06 14.38 -5.13
CA LEU A 155 -1.54 13.63 -3.97
C LEU A 155 -2.26 14.58 -2.99
N TRP A 156 -3.36 14.08 -2.42
CA TRP A 156 -4.06 14.76 -1.36
C TRP A 156 -4.00 13.94 -0.07
N GLN A 157 -3.78 14.64 1.05
CA GLN A 157 -3.67 14.04 2.37
C GLN A 157 -4.81 14.52 3.26
N TYR A 158 -5.51 13.54 3.85
CA TYR A 158 -6.68 13.76 4.70
C TYR A 158 -6.40 13.28 6.11
N GLU A 159 -6.72 14.08 7.11
CA GLU A 159 -6.78 13.63 8.52
C GLU A 159 -8.07 12.85 8.73
N LEU A 160 -7.95 11.63 9.23
CA LEU A 160 -9.10 10.78 9.56
C LEU A 160 -9.48 10.97 11.03
N GLY A 161 -10.78 11.00 11.32
CA GLY A 161 -11.31 11.16 12.67
C GLY A 161 -12.69 10.57 12.82
N ASP A 162 -13.26 10.71 14.01
CA ASP A 162 -14.64 10.35 14.30
C ASP A 162 -15.60 11.44 13.78
N ASP A 163 -16.67 11.06 13.10
CA ASP A 163 -17.72 11.99 12.66
C ASP A 163 -18.73 12.34 13.77
N GLY A 164 -18.54 11.78 14.98
CA GLY A 164 -19.44 11.94 16.13
C GLY A 164 -20.51 10.86 16.22
N THR A 165 -20.59 9.96 15.24
CA THR A 165 -21.54 8.82 15.23
C THR A 165 -20.84 7.47 15.35
N GLY A 166 -19.49 7.45 15.37
CA GLY A 166 -18.68 6.25 15.33
C GLY A 166 -18.30 5.80 13.92
N ASN A 167 -18.59 6.63 12.92
CA ASN A 167 -18.06 6.48 11.56
C ASN A 167 -16.87 7.40 11.34
N VAL A 168 -16.15 7.18 10.26
CA VAL A 168 -14.96 7.95 9.93
C VAL A 168 -15.33 9.22 9.16
N SER A 169 -14.72 10.33 9.57
CA SER A 169 -14.67 11.58 8.81
C SER A 169 -13.26 11.76 8.22
N ALA A 170 -13.17 12.52 7.14
CA ALA A 170 -11.90 12.89 6.53
C ALA A 170 -11.84 14.40 6.27
N LYS A 171 -10.75 15.04 6.69
CA LYS A 171 -10.49 16.46 6.52
C LYS A 171 -9.25 16.65 5.67
N LEU A 172 -9.37 17.34 4.54
CA LEU A 172 -8.22 17.70 3.70
C LEU A 172 -7.27 18.62 4.48
N VAL A 173 -6.00 18.20 4.61
CA VAL A 173 -4.96 18.94 5.33
C VAL A 173 -3.79 19.33 4.45
N ARG A 174 -3.57 18.65 3.32
CA ARG A 174 -2.41 18.91 2.45
C ARG A 174 -2.68 18.47 1.02
N LYS A 175 -2.18 19.27 0.07
CA LYS A 175 -2.00 18.88 -1.33
C LYS A 175 -0.52 18.96 -1.64
N PHE A 176 0.06 17.93 -2.27
CA PHE A 176 1.49 17.89 -2.55
C PHE A 176 1.81 16.90 -3.68
N GLY A 177 3.08 16.81 -4.01
CA GLY A 177 3.61 15.78 -4.90
C GLY A 177 3.73 16.24 -6.35
N ARG A 178 4.77 15.71 -6.99
CA ARG A 178 5.08 15.87 -8.41
C ARG A 178 4.62 14.67 -9.20
N PHE A 179 4.19 14.91 -10.42
CA PHE A 179 3.84 13.89 -11.39
C PHE A 179 4.55 14.17 -12.70
N SER A 180 5.16 13.16 -13.30
CA SER A 180 5.88 13.32 -14.56
C SER A 180 4.98 13.57 -15.76
N GLY A 181 3.69 13.20 -15.67
CA GLY A 181 2.76 13.21 -16.79
C GLY A 181 3.02 12.10 -17.82
N LYS A 182 3.91 11.15 -17.53
CA LYS A 182 4.26 10.09 -18.49
C LYS A 182 3.26 8.95 -18.47
N LYS A 183 2.93 8.46 -17.30
CA LYS A 183 1.98 7.36 -17.14
C LYS A 183 1.03 7.62 -15.96
N GLU A 184 1.15 6.96 -14.85
CA GLU A 184 0.30 7.16 -13.68
C GLU A 184 1.08 6.96 -12.37
N ILE A 185 0.44 7.23 -11.24
CA ILE A 185 0.96 6.94 -9.91
C ILE A 185 -0.09 6.11 -9.21
N GLU A 186 0.20 4.82 -9.05
CA GLU A 186 -0.69 3.91 -8.35
C GLU A 186 -0.19 3.61 -6.95
N SER A 187 1.02 3.12 -6.81
CA SER A 187 1.55 2.69 -5.53
C SER A 187 2.04 3.84 -4.67
N ILE A 188 1.58 3.85 -3.43
CA ILE A 188 2.03 4.73 -2.35
C ILE A 188 2.36 3.86 -1.14
N ALA A 189 3.48 4.13 -0.47
CA ALA A 189 3.85 3.50 0.79
C ALA A 189 4.31 4.53 1.82
N VAL A 190 4.02 4.30 3.08
CA VAL A 190 4.41 5.19 4.18
C VAL A 190 5.27 4.43 5.18
N ASP A 191 6.33 5.08 5.62
CA ASP A 191 7.14 4.66 6.74
C ASP A 191 6.76 5.51 7.96
N ASP A 192 5.91 4.99 8.82
CA ASP A 192 5.41 5.72 9.99
C ASP A 192 6.53 6.12 10.95
N LYS A 193 7.49 5.23 11.17
CA LYS A 193 8.58 5.47 12.14
C LYS A 193 9.53 6.54 11.66
N LEU A 194 9.89 6.54 10.38
CA LEU A 194 10.79 7.53 9.80
C LEU A 194 10.05 8.78 9.29
N GLY A 195 8.73 8.69 9.16
CA GLY A 195 7.86 9.78 8.71
C GLY A 195 8.06 10.15 7.25
N TYR A 196 8.15 9.14 6.37
CA TYR A 196 8.32 9.35 4.93
C TYR A 196 7.20 8.70 4.12
N ILE A 197 6.81 9.38 3.05
CA ILE A 197 5.95 8.88 1.97
C ILE A 197 6.83 8.56 0.77
N TYR A 198 6.58 7.40 0.17
CA TYR A 198 7.15 6.97 -1.11
C TYR A 198 6.02 6.72 -2.09
N TYR A 199 6.20 7.10 -3.35
CA TYR A 199 5.27 6.71 -4.39
C TYR A 199 5.97 6.46 -5.73
N SER A 200 5.43 5.53 -6.50
CA SER A 200 5.92 5.16 -7.83
C SER A 200 5.35 6.10 -8.87
N ASP A 201 6.19 6.99 -9.41
CA ASP A 201 5.91 7.71 -10.66
C ASP A 201 6.32 6.78 -11.80
N GLU A 202 5.35 6.08 -12.39
CA GLU A 202 5.57 4.97 -13.29
C GLU A 202 6.43 5.36 -14.50
N THR A 203 7.35 4.48 -14.88
CA THR A 203 8.40 4.67 -15.89
C THR A 203 9.48 5.69 -15.53
N VAL A 204 9.39 6.35 -14.38
CA VAL A 204 10.34 7.39 -13.94
C VAL A 204 11.18 6.94 -12.75
N GLY A 205 10.54 6.50 -11.68
CA GLY A 205 11.20 6.11 -10.43
C GLY A 205 10.31 6.36 -9.21
N VAL A 206 10.91 6.27 -8.04
CA VAL A 206 10.23 6.43 -6.75
C VAL A 206 10.52 7.82 -6.19
N ARG A 207 9.46 8.56 -5.84
CA ARG A 207 9.55 9.88 -5.21
C ARG A 207 9.38 9.77 -3.70
N LYS A 208 10.04 10.64 -2.96
CA LYS A 208 10.05 10.67 -1.49
C LYS A 208 9.67 12.03 -0.94
N TYR A 209 8.80 12.04 0.05
CA TYR A 209 8.33 13.25 0.76
C TYR A 209 8.25 12.99 2.27
N TYR A 210 8.17 14.06 3.07
CA TYR A 210 7.76 13.90 4.47
C TYR A 210 6.29 13.51 4.57
N ALA A 211 5.97 12.62 5.52
CA ALA A 211 4.59 12.21 5.81
C ALA A 211 3.84 13.22 6.69
N ASP A 212 4.55 13.90 7.60
CA ASP A 212 3.98 14.96 8.42
C ASP A 212 3.62 16.17 7.55
N PRO A 213 2.32 16.54 7.46
CA PRO A 213 1.88 17.65 6.63
C PRO A 213 2.48 19.00 7.04
N SER A 214 2.93 19.16 8.27
CA SER A 214 3.56 20.39 8.76
C SER A 214 4.97 20.62 8.23
N LYS A 215 5.63 19.58 7.70
CA LYS A 215 7.00 19.66 7.17
C LYS A 215 7.10 20.18 5.72
N GLY A 216 5.98 20.60 5.16
CA GLY A 216 5.95 21.22 3.82
C GLY A 216 5.96 20.20 2.67
N ASN A 217 6.14 20.73 1.45
CA ASN A 217 5.91 19.99 0.20
C ASN A 217 7.17 19.79 -0.64
N LYS A 218 8.34 19.92 -0.04
CA LYS A 218 9.61 19.69 -0.76
C LYS A 218 9.81 18.22 -1.05
N GLU A 219 10.07 17.87 -2.30
CA GLU A 219 10.54 16.54 -2.68
C GLU A 219 11.94 16.30 -2.09
N LEU A 220 12.10 15.19 -1.37
CA LEU A 220 13.32 14.82 -0.69
C LEU A 220 14.26 13.98 -1.56
N ALA A 221 13.66 13.12 -2.42
CA ALA A 221 14.38 12.26 -3.33
C ALA A 221 13.52 11.85 -4.54
N LEU A 222 14.22 11.52 -5.61
CA LEU A 222 13.73 10.71 -6.72
C LEU A 222 14.83 9.69 -7.01
N PHE A 223 14.52 8.40 -6.85
CA PHE A 223 15.51 7.32 -7.01
C PHE A 223 14.97 6.19 -7.89
N GLY A 224 15.83 5.25 -8.27
CA GLY A 224 15.49 4.13 -9.15
C GLY A 224 15.35 4.51 -10.62
N GLN A 225 15.68 5.74 -11.00
CA GLN A 225 15.58 6.21 -12.39
C GLN A 225 16.43 5.36 -13.35
N GLY A 226 15.80 4.86 -14.42
CA GLY A 226 16.46 4.05 -15.44
C GLY A 226 16.80 2.62 -14.99
N GLN A 227 16.36 2.19 -13.82
CA GLN A 227 16.61 0.85 -13.29
C GLN A 227 15.48 -0.14 -13.58
N PHE A 228 14.30 0.35 -13.91
CA PHE A 228 13.12 -0.47 -14.20
C PHE A 228 13.02 -0.77 -15.69
N LYS A 229 12.60 -2.00 -16.02
CA LYS A 229 12.40 -2.43 -17.42
C LYS A 229 11.18 -1.77 -18.07
N GLY A 230 10.22 -1.38 -17.28
CA GLY A 230 8.99 -0.73 -17.68
C GLY A 230 8.43 0.04 -16.49
N ASP A 231 7.30 -0.41 -15.98
CA ASP A 231 6.63 0.22 -14.86
C ASP A 231 7.26 -0.17 -13.52
N ASN A 232 7.46 0.82 -12.66
CA ASN A 232 7.72 0.64 -11.25
C ASN A 232 6.38 0.78 -10.51
N GLU A 233 6.01 -0.28 -9.80
CA GLU A 233 4.70 -0.42 -9.20
C GLU A 233 4.79 -0.54 -7.67
N GLY A 234 4.17 -1.55 -7.10
CA GLY A 234 4.02 -1.78 -5.68
C GLY A 234 5.27 -1.52 -4.85
N ILE A 235 5.12 -0.73 -3.80
CA ILE A 235 6.18 -0.42 -2.84
C ILE A 235 5.80 -1.02 -1.50
N SER A 236 6.72 -1.75 -0.88
CA SER A 236 6.57 -2.25 0.49
C SER A 236 7.85 -2.06 1.29
N ILE A 237 7.73 -1.95 2.62
CA ILE A 237 8.83 -1.58 3.51
C ILE A 237 8.99 -2.65 4.58
N TYR A 238 10.13 -3.34 4.57
CA TYR A 238 10.49 -4.32 5.59
C TYR A 238 11.46 -3.69 6.60
N GLU A 239 11.07 -3.68 7.87
CA GLU A 239 11.87 -3.14 8.95
C GLU A 239 12.80 -4.21 9.54
N THR A 240 14.10 -3.91 9.63
CA THR A 240 15.08 -4.72 10.39
C THR A 240 15.40 -4.13 11.74
N GLY A 241 15.06 -2.88 11.96
CA GLY A 241 15.25 -2.13 13.20
C GLY A 241 14.45 -0.83 13.17
N ASP A 242 14.63 0.03 14.13
CA ASP A 242 13.87 1.29 14.24
C ASP A 242 14.06 2.22 13.03
N SER A 243 15.28 2.25 12.48
CA SER A 243 15.59 3.08 11.32
C SER A 243 16.13 2.31 10.12
N THR A 244 16.43 1.02 10.26
CA THR A 244 17.04 0.19 9.22
C THR A 244 16.02 -0.73 8.56
N GLY A 245 16.30 -1.17 7.34
CA GLY A 245 15.46 -2.10 6.62
C GLY A 245 15.57 -1.96 5.10
N TYR A 246 14.53 -2.38 4.43
CA TYR A 246 14.51 -2.48 2.98
C TYR A 246 13.22 -1.89 2.41
N ILE A 247 13.36 -1.18 1.29
CA ILE A 247 12.26 -0.76 0.43
C ILE A 247 12.26 -1.68 -0.78
N LEU A 248 11.17 -2.40 -1.01
CA LEU A 248 10.98 -3.27 -2.16
C LEU A 248 10.06 -2.59 -3.16
N VAL A 249 10.46 -2.54 -4.42
CA VAL A 249 9.68 -1.90 -5.50
C VAL A 249 9.51 -2.88 -6.65
N SER A 250 8.27 -3.11 -7.07
CA SER A 250 7.99 -3.98 -8.21
C SER A 250 8.57 -3.42 -9.50
N ASN A 251 9.34 -4.25 -10.20
CA ASN A 251 9.79 -4.06 -11.58
C ASN A 251 8.88 -4.92 -12.46
N GLN A 252 7.70 -4.39 -12.77
CA GLN A 252 6.52 -5.14 -13.21
C GLN A 252 6.81 -6.06 -14.40
N GLN A 253 7.27 -5.52 -15.51
CA GLN A 253 7.51 -6.32 -16.73
C GLN A 253 8.75 -7.20 -16.68
N ALA A 254 9.57 -7.06 -15.64
CA ALA A 254 10.71 -7.94 -15.39
C ALA A 254 10.37 -9.11 -14.46
N ASN A 255 9.24 -9.05 -13.76
CA ASN A 255 8.85 -9.98 -12.70
C ASN A 255 9.91 -10.10 -11.60
N THR A 256 10.45 -8.94 -11.20
CA THR A 256 11.44 -8.82 -10.12
C THR A 256 11.03 -7.73 -9.14
N PHE A 257 11.65 -7.74 -7.96
CA PHE A 257 11.57 -6.63 -7.00
C PHE A 257 12.94 -6.01 -6.83
N MET A 258 13.00 -4.69 -7.04
CA MET A 258 14.18 -3.86 -6.79
C MET A 258 14.24 -3.52 -5.31
N VAL A 259 15.40 -3.64 -4.68
CA VAL A 259 15.55 -3.44 -3.24
C VAL A 259 16.52 -2.29 -2.95
N TYR A 260 16.07 -1.38 -2.10
CA TYR A 260 16.81 -0.20 -1.67
C TYR A 260 16.92 -0.16 -0.13
N PRO A 261 17.98 0.45 0.44
CA PRO A 261 18.07 0.62 1.89
C PRO A 261 16.99 1.59 2.39
N ARG A 262 16.25 1.21 3.44
CA ARG A 262 15.23 2.05 4.08
C ARG A 262 15.82 3.31 4.68
N GLU A 263 16.99 3.19 5.34
CA GLU A 263 17.72 4.28 6.00
C GLU A 263 18.43 5.23 5.04
N GLY A 264 18.53 4.86 3.76
CA GLY A 264 19.36 5.59 2.78
C GLY A 264 20.86 5.33 2.98
N ALA A 265 21.70 6.25 2.51
CA ALA A 265 23.14 6.17 2.67
C ALA A 265 23.60 6.75 4.03
N LYS A 266 24.78 6.33 4.49
CA LYS A 266 25.33 6.70 5.81
C LYS A 266 25.27 8.19 6.16
N ASN A 267 25.46 9.07 5.18
CA ASN A 267 25.46 10.53 5.39
C ASN A 267 24.31 11.25 4.67
N ASN A 268 23.40 10.49 4.06
CA ASN A 268 22.27 11.06 3.34
C ASN A 268 21.06 10.10 3.40
N PRO A 269 20.09 10.34 4.28
CA PRO A 269 18.90 9.48 4.42
C PRO A 269 17.98 9.51 3.19
N HIS A 270 18.27 10.36 2.22
CA HIS A 270 17.48 10.49 0.99
C HIS A 270 18.19 9.90 -0.25
N GLN A 271 19.35 9.28 -0.07
CA GLN A 271 20.06 8.56 -1.13
C GLN A 271 19.76 7.08 -1.00
N HIS A 272 18.96 6.54 -1.92
CA HIS A 272 18.57 5.13 -1.96
C HIS A 272 19.20 4.46 -3.18
N ASP A 273 20.37 3.85 -2.98
CA ASP A 273 21.07 3.12 -4.03
C ASP A 273 20.57 1.68 -4.11
N LEU A 274 20.44 1.15 -5.33
CA LEU A 274 20.00 -0.23 -5.53
C LEU A 274 20.98 -1.22 -4.90
N ILE A 275 20.47 -2.13 -4.06
CA ILE A 275 21.29 -3.15 -3.37
C ILE A 275 21.00 -4.58 -3.83
N ALA A 276 19.82 -4.83 -4.36
CA ALA A 276 19.47 -6.15 -4.89
C ALA A 276 18.33 -6.07 -5.91
N GLU A 277 18.25 -7.06 -6.78
CA GLU A 277 17.11 -7.36 -7.63
C GLU A 277 16.71 -8.81 -7.40
N ILE A 278 15.46 -9.04 -6.98
CA ILE A 278 14.96 -10.35 -6.56
C ILE A 278 13.98 -10.88 -7.61
N PRO A 279 14.32 -11.95 -8.34
CA PRO A 279 13.39 -12.57 -9.26
C PRO A 279 12.34 -13.37 -8.51
N VAL A 280 11.07 -13.16 -8.85
CA VAL A 280 9.90 -13.80 -8.22
C VAL A 280 9.03 -14.47 -9.27
N SER A 281 8.14 -15.35 -8.83
CA SER A 281 7.21 -16.06 -9.73
C SER A 281 5.91 -15.31 -9.99
N THR A 282 5.73 -14.12 -9.41
CA THR A 282 4.59 -13.28 -9.78
C THR A 282 4.71 -12.83 -11.24
N ILE A 283 3.59 -12.71 -11.90
CA ILE A 283 3.50 -12.18 -13.26
C ILE A 283 2.90 -10.79 -13.19
N GLU A 284 3.67 -9.80 -13.63
CA GLU A 284 3.26 -8.39 -13.71
C GLU A 284 2.64 -7.89 -12.40
N SER A 285 3.42 -7.97 -11.31
CA SER A 285 2.96 -7.59 -9.97
C SER A 285 2.68 -6.10 -9.88
N ASP A 286 1.42 -5.74 -9.60
CA ASP A 286 0.99 -4.39 -9.30
C ASP A 286 1.30 -4.06 -7.83
N GLY A 287 0.48 -4.52 -6.90
CA GLY A 287 0.65 -4.23 -5.48
C GLY A 287 1.42 -5.29 -4.70
N SER A 288 2.03 -4.87 -3.62
CA SER A 288 2.71 -5.75 -2.65
C SER A 288 2.66 -5.17 -1.24
N GLU A 289 2.80 -6.03 -0.25
CA GLU A 289 2.93 -5.65 1.16
C GLU A 289 3.86 -6.60 1.90
N VAL A 290 4.52 -6.12 2.95
CA VAL A 290 5.46 -6.92 3.73
C VAL A 290 5.36 -6.61 5.22
N THR A 291 5.53 -7.64 6.05
CA THR A 291 5.67 -7.48 7.50
C THR A 291 6.89 -8.24 8.01
N ASN A 292 7.55 -7.72 9.04
CA ASN A 292 8.64 -8.39 9.77
C ASN A 292 8.12 -9.16 10.99
N VAL A 293 6.83 -9.15 11.24
CA VAL A 293 6.22 -9.81 12.41
C VAL A 293 6.30 -11.32 12.26
N ASN A 294 6.70 -11.99 13.34
CA ASN A 294 6.63 -13.45 13.41
C ASN A 294 5.16 -13.90 13.43
N LEU A 295 4.72 -14.53 12.34
CA LEU A 295 3.36 -15.03 12.16
C LEU A 295 3.25 -16.55 12.41
N GLY A 296 4.22 -17.14 13.09
CA GLY A 296 4.25 -18.57 13.38
C GLY A 296 5.30 -19.33 12.56
N LYS A 297 5.21 -20.64 12.58
CA LYS A 297 6.25 -21.53 12.00
C LYS A 297 6.45 -21.32 10.49
N GLN A 298 5.41 -20.98 9.78
CA GLN A 298 5.45 -20.78 8.33
C GLN A 298 6.14 -19.47 7.93
N PHE A 299 5.93 -18.41 8.74
CA PHE A 299 6.48 -17.08 8.48
C PHE A 299 7.15 -16.50 9.74
N PRO A 300 8.23 -17.13 10.25
CA PRO A 300 8.82 -16.74 11.54
C PRO A 300 9.57 -15.41 11.51
N LYS A 301 9.98 -14.93 10.32
CA LYS A 301 10.61 -13.63 10.12
C LYS A 301 9.71 -12.66 9.33
N GLY A 302 8.45 -13.00 9.19
CA GLY A 302 7.48 -12.21 8.44
C GLY A 302 7.13 -12.77 7.07
N LEU A 303 6.25 -12.04 6.40
CA LEU A 303 5.56 -12.43 5.19
C LEU A 303 5.65 -11.31 4.16
N PHE A 304 6.02 -11.66 2.94
CA PHE A 304 5.88 -10.80 1.77
C PHE A 304 4.73 -11.30 0.89
N VAL A 305 3.78 -10.43 0.60
CA VAL A 305 2.63 -10.71 -0.26
C VAL A 305 2.75 -9.88 -1.52
N ALA A 306 2.65 -10.51 -2.68
CA ALA A 306 2.69 -9.83 -3.96
C ALA A 306 1.53 -10.27 -4.86
N MET A 307 0.92 -9.32 -5.54
CA MET A 307 -0.08 -9.58 -6.57
C MET A 307 0.56 -10.31 -7.74
N SER A 308 -0.20 -11.19 -8.36
CA SER A 308 0.16 -11.82 -9.63
C SER A 308 -1.03 -11.89 -10.56
N ASN A 309 -0.79 -11.71 -11.85
CA ASN A 309 -1.76 -12.10 -12.87
C ASN A 309 -2.23 -13.54 -12.62
N GLY A 310 -3.49 -13.83 -12.94
CA GLY A 310 -4.14 -15.10 -12.63
C GLY A 310 -5.10 -15.01 -11.44
N LYS A 311 -5.45 -13.80 -11.01
CA LYS A 311 -6.46 -13.52 -9.96
C LYS A 311 -6.03 -13.98 -8.56
N VAL A 312 -4.75 -13.95 -8.27
CA VAL A 312 -4.17 -14.47 -7.01
C VAL A 312 -3.18 -13.50 -6.39
N PHE A 313 -2.93 -13.71 -5.11
CA PHE A 313 -1.76 -13.18 -4.40
C PHE A 313 -0.82 -14.33 -4.08
N GLN A 314 0.49 -14.06 -4.13
CA GLN A 314 1.53 -15.01 -3.77
C GLN A 314 2.15 -14.62 -2.43
N TYR A 315 2.27 -15.59 -1.51
CA TYR A 315 2.89 -15.44 -0.20
C TYR A 315 4.30 -15.99 -0.22
N TYR A 316 5.26 -15.17 0.20
CA TYR A 316 6.66 -15.55 0.32
C TYR A 316 7.09 -15.43 1.78
N ASP A 317 7.68 -16.50 2.32
CA ASP A 317 8.40 -16.43 3.58
C ASP A 317 9.59 -15.49 3.43
N TRP A 318 9.70 -14.51 4.33
CA TRP A 318 10.79 -13.51 4.27
C TRP A 318 12.18 -14.15 4.23
N ARG A 319 12.38 -15.32 4.86
CA ARG A 319 13.66 -16.05 4.81
C ARG A 319 14.14 -16.38 3.39
N MET A 320 13.22 -16.47 2.44
CA MET A 320 13.57 -16.71 1.03
C MET A 320 14.12 -15.44 0.38
N ILE A 321 13.56 -14.28 0.74
CA ILE A 321 13.97 -12.97 0.24
C ILE A 321 15.28 -12.54 0.89
N GLU A 322 15.43 -12.77 2.19
CA GLU A 322 16.62 -12.43 2.98
C GLU A 322 17.92 -12.99 2.38
N GLN A 323 17.86 -14.12 1.67
CA GLN A 323 19.03 -14.73 1.03
C GLN A 323 19.62 -13.90 -0.13
N TYR A 324 18.88 -12.94 -0.66
CA TYR A 324 19.33 -12.04 -1.72
C TYR A 324 19.90 -10.73 -1.18
N LEU A 325 19.79 -10.51 0.11
CA LEU A 325 20.14 -9.25 0.77
C LEU A 325 21.51 -9.33 1.44
N PRO A 326 22.25 -8.20 1.52
CA PRO A 326 23.58 -8.17 2.16
C PRO A 326 23.54 -8.38 3.67
#